data_5120e98d43aa9e5bc0ee21b1bc021dd6
#
_entry.id   5120e98d43aa9e5bc0ee21b1bc021dd6
#
_cell.length_a   1.000
_cell.length_b   1.000
_cell.length_c   1.000
_cell.angle_alpha   90.00
_cell.angle_beta   90.00
_cell.angle_gamma   90.00
#
_symmetry.space_group_name_H-M   'P 1'
#
loop_
_entity.id
_entity.type
_entity.pdbx_description
1 polymer ?
#
loop_
_entity_poly.entity_id
_entity_poly.type
_entity_poly.pdbx_seq_one_letter_code
_entity_poly.pdbx_strand_id
1 'polypeptide(L)'
;MGCPVQMTISGVLCTSACVPALRQIVLTQLQMDEIFLTLCGGSVHTHQAEVAQGYVTLPNGCRAGLGGRFYLHPTQGAVLQQLHSVNLRIARQKWITLPEELRSLLEQRLTGVLLIGEPDSGKTTLLRSIAQALAAQDKTVCVIDERREICPGATVPYEQKTMAVDEISGLPKAMAVQMALRTLSPQFILLDELGGTEEVRALEQGMFSGAAIIATLHASSWEEAFCRPQLQEFRACGALQAAVLLRGRDHPGQVAAVRIL
;
A
#
# COMPACT_ATOMS: atom_id res chain seq x y z
N MET A 1 29.21 10.65 -19.83
CA MET A 1 28.17 10.09 -20.76
C MET A 1 26.84 10.17 -20.06
N GLY A 2 25.82 10.74 -20.70
CA GLY A 2 24.50 10.86 -20.09
C GLY A 2 23.70 9.56 -20.25
N CYS A 3 22.78 9.31 -19.32
CA CYS A 3 21.90 8.16 -19.38
C CYS A 3 20.62 8.48 -20.16
N PRO A 4 20.11 7.54 -20.99
CA PRO A 4 18.81 7.73 -21.63
C PRO A 4 17.71 7.74 -20.56
N VAL A 5 16.72 8.61 -20.76
CA VAL A 5 15.54 8.66 -19.88
C VAL A 5 14.59 7.53 -20.26
N GLN A 6 14.21 6.74 -19.28
CA GLN A 6 13.16 5.71 -19.41
C GLN A 6 11.96 6.12 -18.56
N MET A 7 10.77 5.92 -19.09
CA MET A 7 9.53 6.27 -18.41
C MET A 7 8.51 5.15 -18.59
N THR A 8 7.82 4.79 -17.53
CA THR A 8 6.67 3.88 -17.60
C THR A 8 5.39 4.69 -17.60
N ILE A 9 4.66 4.67 -18.72
CA ILE A 9 3.38 5.36 -18.86
C ILE A 9 2.29 4.28 -18.94
N SER A 10 1.29 4.39 -18.09
CA SER A 10 0.14 3.45 -18.09
C SER A 10 0.51 1.96 -17.91
N GLY A 11 1.61 1.68 -17.21
CA GLY A 11 2.13 0.32 -17.04
C GLY A 11 2.98 -0.17 -18.20
N VAL A 12 3.14 0.62 -19.25
CA VAL A 12 4.00 0.31 -20.40
C VAL A 12 5.34 1.02 -20.21
N LEU A 13 6.45 0.28 -20.31
CA LEU A 13 7.78 0.85 -20.29
C LEU A 13 8.04 1.61 -21.60
N CYS A 14 8.17 2.93 -21.49
CA CYS A 14 8.55 3.79 -22.61
C CYS A 14 10.01 4.23 -22.41
N THR A 15 10.81 4.07 -23.45
CA THR A 15 12.16 4.66 -23.49
C THR A 15 12.11 6.02 -24.17
N SER A 16 13.20 6.78 -24.10
CA SER A 16 13.35 8.03 -24.86
C SER A 16 13.14 7.85 -26.35
N ALA A 17 13.31 6.62 -26.88
CA ALA A 17 13.01 6.29 -28.27
C ALA A 17 11.51 6.27 -28.58
N CYS A 18 10.65 5.93 -27.61
CA CYS A 18 9.19 5.89 -27.76
C CYS A 18 8.54 7.28 -27.59
N VAL A 19 9.21 8.21 -26.90
CA VAL A 19 8.73 9.57 -26.68
C VAL A 19 9.69 10.55 -27.38
N PRO A 20 9.36 11.01 -28.61
CA PRO A 20 10.27 11.82 -29.41
C PRO A 20 10.85 13.04 -28.71
N ALA A 21 10.06 13.71 -27.87
CA ALA A 21 10.49 14.86 -27.08
C ALA A 21 11.61 14.51 -26.06
N LEU A 22 11.77 13.25 -25.66
CA LEU A 22 12.78 12.79 -24.71
C LEU A 22 14.05 12.26 -25.38
N ARG A 23 14.07 12.10 -26.71
CA ARG A 23 15.22 11.52 -27.43
C ARG A 23 16.50 12.33 -27.31
N GLN A 24 16.38 13.63 -27.07
CA GLN A 24 17.52 14.57 -26.98
C GLN A 24 17.89 14.88 -25.53
N ILE A 25 17.17 14.33 -24.54
CA ILE A 25 17.47 14.58 -23.13
C ILE A 25 18.57 13.61 -22.69
N VAL A 26 19.71 14.19 -22.37
CA VAL A 26 20.86 13.49 -21.80
C VAL A 26 21.19 14.16 -20.46
N LEU A 27 21.02 13.42 -19.37
CA LEU A 27 21.26 13.93 -18.03
C LEU A 27 22.75 13.84 -17.66
N THR A 28 23.29 14.93 -17.13
CA THR A 28 24.61 14.96 -16.51
C THR A 28 24.55 14.38 -15.09
N GLN A 29 25.70 14.03 -14.50
CA GLN A 29 25.75 13.56 -13.12
C GLN A 29 25.20 14.61 -12.14
N LEU A 30 25.53 15.90 -12.34
CA LEU A 30 25.00 16.97 -11.50
C LEU A 30 23.47 17.02 -11.52
N GLN A 31 22.86 16.88 -12.69
CA GLN A 31 21.39 16.81 -12.81
C GLN A 31 20.80 15.56 -12.14
N MET A 32 21.50 14.43 -12.19
CA MET A 32 21.09 13.23 -11.45
C MET A 32 21.13 13.44 -9.93
N ASP A 33 22.14 14.14 -9.44
CA ASP A 33 22.27 14.49 -8.02
C ASP A 33 21.17 15.48 -7.58
N GLU A 34 20.82 16.46 -8.42
CA GLU A 34 19.71 17.39 -8.20
C GLU A 34 18.35 16.64 -8.19
N ILE A 35 18.16 15.70 -9.12
CA ILE A 35 16.96 14.83 -9.14
C ILE A 35 16.87 14.05 -7.83
N PHE A 36 17.96 13.43 -7.38
CA PHE A 36 17.98 12.67 -6.13
C PHE A 36 17.62 13.56 -4.93
N LEU A 37 18.21 14.73 -4.83
CA LEU A 37 17.89 15.68 -3.75
C LEU A 37 16.42 16.11 -3.79
N THR A 38 15.87 16.34 -4.98
CA THR A 38 14.45 16.69 -5.18
C THR A 38 13.53 15.55 -4.78
N LEU A 39 13.86 14.29 -5.15
CA LEU A 39 13.11 13.10 -4.73
C LEU A 39 13.09 12.94 -3.21
N CYS A 40 14.16 13.33 -2.53
CA CYS A 40 14.28 13.33 -1.07
C CYS A 40 13.69 14.60 -0.41
N GLY A 41 12.93 15.43 -1.13
CA GLY A 41 12.36 16.66 -0.59
C GLY A 41 13.41 17.63 -0.01
N GLY A 42 14.64 17.62 -0.54
CA GLY A 42 15.75 18.42 -0.06
C GLY A 42 16.53 17.83 1.14
N SER A 43 16.09 16.70 1.70
CA SER A 43 16.75 16.07 2.86
C SER A 43 16.94 14.57 2.67
N VAL A 44 18.14 14.15 2.29
CA VAL A 44 18.49 12.72 2.15
C VAL A 44 18.41 11.98 3.48
N HIS A 45 18.74 12.64 4.59
CA HIS A 45 18.71 12.02 5.92
C HIS A 45 17.33 11.54 6.33
N THR A 46 16.27 12.26 5.97
CA THR A 46 14.87 11.88 6.25
C THR A 46 14.47 10.58 5.55
N HIS A 47 15.07 10.30 4.40
CA HIS A 47 14.79 9.13 3.57
C HIS A 47 15.87 8.04 3.66
N GLN A 48 16.82 8.14 4.60
CA GLN A 48 17.99 7.24 4.67
C GLN A 48 17.61 5.76 4.74
N ALA A 49 16.57 5.41 5.50
CA ALA A 49 16.10 4.02 5.62
C ALA A 49 15.52 3.48 4.29
N GLU A 50 14.81 4.31 3.53
CA GLU A 50 14.27 3.96 2.21
C GLU A 50 15.40 3.90 1.16
N VAL A 51 16.31 4.86 1.18
CA VAL A 51 17.49 4.90 0.28
C VAL A 51 18.36 3.66 0.48
N ALA A 52 18.54 3.21 1.72
CA ALA A 52 19.25 1.97 2.03
C ALA A 52 18.56 0.72 1.45
N GLN A 53 17.26 0.79 1.19
CA GLN A 53 16.48 -0.26 0.51
C GLN A 53 16.38 -0.05 -1.01
N GLY A 54 17.03 0.99 -1.55
CA GLY A 54 17.09 1.28 -2.98
C GLY A 54 15.88 2.03 -3.54
N TYR A 55 15.13 2.75 -2.73
CA TYR A 55 14.00 3.56 -3.20
C TYR A 55 13.76 4.82 -2.35
N VAL A 56 12.88 5.69 -2.82
CA VAL A 56 12.30 6.82 -2.09
C VAL A 56 10.80 6.87 -2.38
N THR A 57 9.99 7.04 -1.35
CA THR A 57 8.54 7.25 -1.48
C THR A 57 8.25 8.76 -1.54
N LEU A 58 7.57 9.19 -2.60
CA LEU A 58 7.18 10.58 -2.79
C LEU A 58 5.88 10.91 -2.05
N PRO A 59 5.63 12.20 -1.75
CA PRO A 59 4.42 12.64 -1.03
C PRO A 59 3.10 12.18 -1.64
N ASN A 60 3.05 12.02 -2.96
CA ASN A 60 1.87 11.58 -3.70
C ASN A 60 1.73 10.05 -3.79
N GLY A 61 2.51 9.30 -3.01
CA GLY A 61 2.54 7.84 -3.03
C GLY A 61 3.28 7.21 -4.20
N CYS A 62 3.85 8.02 -5.10
CA CYS A 62 4.76 7.51 -6.12
C CYS A 62 6.04 6.97 -5.48
N ARG A 63 6.65 5.98 -6.11
CA ARG A 63 7.89 5.37 -5.64
C ARG A 63 8.98 5.52 -6.67
N ALA A 64 10.10 6.10 -6.27
CA ALA A 64 11.29 6.21 -7.08
C ALA A 64 12.29 5.13 -6.69
N GLY A 65 12.45 4.10 -7.51
CA GLY A 65 13.53 3.11 -7.39
C GLY A 65 14.85 3.72 -7.81
N LEU A 66 15.90 3.50 -7.03
CA LEU A 66 17.23 4.09 -7.21
C LEU A 66 18.21 3.05 -7.74
N GLY A 67 18.70 3.23 -8.95
CA GLY A 67 19.75 2.41 -9.52
C GLY A 67 21.08 3.16 -9.52
N GLY A 68 22.12 2.58 -8.91
CA GLY A 68 23.40 3.28 -8.78
C GLY A 68 24.47 2.45 -8.08
N ARG A 69 25.53 3.12 -7.67
CA ARG A 69 26.59 2.54 -6.88
C ARG A 69 26.28 2.72 -5.39
N PHE A 70 26.23 1.61 -4.67
CA PHE A 70 26.07 1.58 -3.22
C PHE A 70 27.33 1.02 -2.56
N TYR A 71 27.53 1.39 -1.30
CA TYR A 71 28.49 0.72 -0.42
C TYR A 71 27.84 0.41 0.93
N LEU A 72 28.36 -0.58 1.62
CA LEU A 72 27.87 -0.96 2.94
C LEU A 72 28.60 -0.15 4.02
N HIS A 73 27.85 0.69 4.73
CA HIS A 73 28.37 1.39 5.90
C HIS A 73 28.16 0.53 7.16
N PRO A 74 29.12 0.41 8.09
CA PRO A 74 29.02 -0.48 9.24
C PRO A 74 27.80 -0.26 10.13
N THR A 75 27.31 0.97 10.25
CA THR A 75 26.19 1.35 11.13
C THR A 75 24.94 1.84 10.40
N GLN A 76 25.06 2.26 9.15
CA GLN A 76 23.95 2.88 8.39
C GLN A 76 23.34 1.95 7.32
N GLY A 77 23.93 0.76 7.13
CA GLY A 77 23.51 -0.15 6.07
C GLY A 77 23.98 0.29 4.69
N ALA A 78 23.20 0.05 3.65
CA ALA A 78 23.55 0.46 2.29
C ALA A 78 23.40 1.96 2.11
N VAL A 79 24.47 2.60 1.63
CA VAL A 79 24.52 4.03 1.35
C VAL A 79 24.73 4.24 -0.15
N LEU A 80 23.87 5.07 -0.76
CA LEU A 80 24.00 5.44 -2.16
C LEU A 80 25.18 6.40 -2.34
N GLN A 81 26.19 5.96 -3.10
CA GLN A 81 27.35 6.76 -3.46
C GLN A 81 27.11 7.58 -4.72
N GLN A 82 26.48 6.99 -5.71
CA GLN A 82 26.23 7.62 -7.00
C GLN A 82 24.96 7.08 -7.64
N LEU A 83 24.03 7.98 -7.98
CA LEU A 83 22.81 7.62 -8.71
C LEU A 83 23.10 7.54 -10.21
N HIS A 84 22.69 6.44 -10.85
CA HIS A 84 22.84 6.23 -12.29
C HIS A 84 21.51 6.20 -13.02
N SER A 85 20.44 5.74 -12.34
CA SER A 85 19.12 5.64 -12.93
C SER A 85 18.03 5.78 -11.86
N VAL A 86 16.86 6.27 -12.28
CA VAL A 86 15.65 6.33 -11.46
C VAL A 86 14.52 5.61 -12.19
N ASN A 87 13.85 4.71 -11.49
CA ASN A 87 12.63 4.08 -11.97
C ASN A 87 11.44 4.66 -11.20
N LEU A 88 10.68 5.55 -11.83
CA LEU A 88 9.53 6.20 -11.20
C LEU A 88 8.26 5.37 -11.43
N ARG A 89 7.74 4.79 -10.35
CA ARG A 89 6.45 4.10 -10.32
C ARG A 89 5.38 5.11 -9.90
N ILE A 90 4.52 5.48 -10.85
CA ILE A 90 3.47 6.48 -10.61
C ILE A 90 2.29 5.78 -9.95
N ALA A 91 2.00 6.17 -8.71
CA ALA A 91 0.80 5.75 -8.01
C ALA A 91 -0.42 6.37 -8.69
N ARG A 92 -1.38 5.51 -9.08
CA ARG A 92 -2.64 5.96 -9.63
C ARG A 92 -3.70 5.87 -8.55
N GLN A 93 -4.26 7.00 -8.17
CA GLN A 93 -5.45 7.02 -7.34
C GLN A 93 -6.64 6.59 -8.20
N LYS A 94 -6.92 5.30 -8.21
CA LYS A 94 -8.13 4.74 -8.81
C LYS A 94 -9.09 4.36 -7.70
N TRP A 95 -10.36 4.60 -7.96
CA TRP A 95 -11.46 4.19 -7.11
C TRP A 95 -12.26 3.11 -7.83
N ILE A 96 -12.74 2.15 -7.07
CA ILE A 96 -13.58 1.06 -7.57
C ILE A 96 -14.96 1.28 -6.98
N THR A 97 -15.99 1.26 -7.82
CA THR A 97 -17.37 1.21 -7.34
C THR A 97 -17.58 -0.13 -6.63
N LEU A 98 -17.93 -0.10 -5.35
CA LEU A 98 -18.15 -1.31 -4.58
C LEU A 98 -19.38 -2.06 -5.12
N PRO A 99 -19.27 -3.37 -5.38
CA PRO A 99 -20.42 -4.20 -5.69
C PRO A 99 -21.46 -4.13 -4.57
N GLU A 100 -22.74 -4.25 -4.94
CA GLU A 100 -23.84 -4.15 -3.97
C GLU A 100 -23.74 -5.17 -2.84
N GLU A 101 -23.34 -6.39 -3.15
CA GLU A 101 -23.12 -7.45 -2.16
C GLU A 101 -22.08 -7.07 -1.09
N LEU A 102 -20.97 -6.43 -1.54
CA LEU A 102 -19.94 -5.97 -0.62
C LEU A 102 -20.42 -4.74 0.16
N ARG A 103 -21.15 -3.83 -0.47
CA ARG A 103 -21.71 -2.65 0.19
C ARG A 103 -22.68 -3.07 1.29
N SER A 104 -23.65 -3.94 0.99
CA SER A 104 -24.60 -4.49 1.96
C SER A 104 -23.92 -5.23 3.11
N LEU A 105 -22.80 -5.91 2.83
CA LEU A 105 -21.99 -6.55 3.85
C LEU A 105 -21.37 -5.54 4.82
N LEU A 106 -20.81 -4.44 4.29
CA LEU A 106 -20.17 -3.39 5.10
C LEU A 106 -21.15 -2.59 5.98
N GLU A 107 -22.43 -2.59 5.65
CA GLU A 107 -23.50 -1.98 6.44
C GLU A 107 -23.91 -2.82 7.66
N GLN A 108 -23.58 -4.12 7.65
CA GLN A 108 -23.85 -5.03 8.75
C GLN A 108 -22.82 -4.84 9.87
N ARG A 109 -23.13 -5.42 11.06
CA ARG A 109 -22.15 -5.49 12.15
C ARG A 109 -21.11 -6.55 11.82
N LEU A 110 -19.97 -6.11 11.31
CA LEU A 110 -18.86 -6.98 10.90
C LEU A 110 -17.89 -7.24 12.06
N THR A 111 -17.24 -8.40 12.02
CA THR A 111 -16.01 -8.69 12.77
C THR A 111 -14.79 -8.63 11.86
N GLY A 112 -14.88 -9.11 10.62
CA GLY A 112 -13.79 -8.98 9.66
C GLY A 112 -14.12 -9.43 8.25
N VAL A 113 -13.41 -8.84 7.30
CA VAL A 113 -13.48 -9.15 5.87
C VAL A 113 -12.08 -9.34 5.30
N LEU A 114 -11.88 -10.39 4.52
CA LEU A 114 -10.63 -10.66 3.84
C LEU A 114 -10.77 -10.45 2.32
N LEU A 115 -9.89 -9.63 1.74
CA LEU A 115 -9.82 -9.40 0.31
C LEU A 115 -8.71 -10.29 -0.28
N ILE A 116 -9.09 -11.27 -1.08
CA ILE A 116 -8.19 -12.29 -1.64
C ILE A 116 -7.96 -11.99 -3.13
N GLY A 117 -6.71 -12.09 -3.57
CA GLY A 117 -6.38 -11.96 -4.99
C GLY A 117 -4.88 -12.03 -5.24
N GLU A 118 -4.53 -12.29 -6.49
CA GLU A 118 -3.15 -12.29 -6.96
C GLU A 118 -2.47 -10.91 -6.81
N PRO A 119 -1.15 -10.82 -6.93
CA PRO A 119 -0.47 -9.54 -7.15
C PRO A 119 -1.11 -8.79 -8.33
N ASP A 120 -1.24 -7.47 -8.22
CA ASP A 120 -1.82 -6.57 -9.22
C ASP A 120 -3.32 -6.79 -9.54
N SER A 121 -4.02 -7.65 -8.78
CA SER A 121 -5.47 -7.85 -8.92
C SER A 121 -6.33 -6.68 -8.44
N GLY A 122 -5.73 -5.64 -7.84
CA GLY A 122 -6.43 -4.45 -7.38
C GLY A 122 -6.93 -4.50 -5.93
N LYS A 123 -6.40 -5.39 -5.08
CA LYS A 123 -6.74 -5.51 -3.64
C LYS A 123 -6.58 -4.18 -2.90
N THR A 124 -5.40 -3.55 -2.99
CA THR A 124 -5.12 -2.26 -2.34
C THR A 124 -6.05 -1.15 -2.86
N THR A 125 -6.41 -1.18 -4.15
CA THR A 125 -7.37 -0.23 -4.73
C THR A 125 -8.78 -0.47 -4.17
N LEU A 126 -9.21 -1.72 -4.03
CA LEU A 126 -10.49 -2.08 -3.43
C LEU A 126 -10.52 -1.70 -1.93
N LEU A 127 -9.45 -2.01 -1.20
CA LEU A 127 -9.30 -1.65 0.21
C LEU A 127 -9.43 -0.12 0.41
N ARG A 128 -8.77 0.67 -0.44
CA ARG A 128 -8.90 2.14 -0.45
C ARG A 128 -10.34 2.59 -0.71
N SER A 129 -11.02 1.97 -1.67
CA SER A 129 -12.41 2.29 -2.00
C SER A 129 -13.36 1.95 -0.85
N ILE A 130 -13.09 0.86 -0.11
CA ILE A 130 -13.81 0.51 1.11
C ILE A 130 -13.58 1.57 2.20
N ALA A 131 -12.32 1.98 2.43
CA ALA A 131 -12.00 3.02 3.41
C ALA A 131 -12.78 4.30 3.15
N GLN A 132 -12.83 4.75 1.89
CA GLN A 132 -13.61 5.91 1.49
C GLN A 132 -15.11 5.74 1.71
N ALA A 133 -15.65 4.57 1.34
CA ALA A 133 -17.08 4.30 1.49
C ALA A 133 -17.50 4.28 2.96
N LEU A 134 -16.68 3.72 3.85
CA LEU A 134 -16.91 3.71 5.30
C LEU A 134 -16.81 5.12 5.89
N ALA A 135 -15.78 5.88 5.51
CA ALA A 135 -15.63 7.27 5.95
C ALA A 135 -16.80 8.16 5.49
N ALA A 136 -17.33 7.94 4.29
CA ALA A 136 -18.51 8.64 3.79
C ALA A 136 -19.82 8.29 4.55
N GLN A 137 -19.81 7.22 5.34
CA GLN A 137 -20.89 6.82 6.24
C GLN A 137 -20.62 7.23 7.70
N ASP A 138 -19.74 8.18 7.94
CA ASP A 138 -19.33 8.69 9.26
C ASP A 138 -18.76 7.59 10.18
N LYS A 139 -18.18 6.53 9.61
CA LYS A 139 -17.47 5.49 10.38
C LYS A 139 -16.06 5.96 10.74
N THR A 140 -15.63 5.66 11.95
CA THR A 140 -14.24 5.88 12.36
C THR A 140 -13.37 4.77 11.78
N VAL A 141 -12.53 5.13 10.83
CA VAL A 141 -11.67 4.22 10.07
C VAL A 141 -10.21 4.53 10.33
N CYS A 142 -9.44 3.52 10.73
CA CYS A 142 -7.99 3.62 10.81
C CYS A 142 -7.35 2.73 9.74
N VAL A 143 -6.50 3.31 8.92
CA VAL A 143 -5.72 2.61 7.90
C VAL A 143 -4.30 2.38 8.41
N ILE A 144 -3.89 1.12 8.48
CA ILE A 144 -2.52 0.72 8.79
C ILE A 144 -1.78 0.53 7.47
N ASP A 145 -0.92 1.48 7.16
CA ASP A 145 -0.25 1.57 5.85
C ASP A 145 1.28 1.56 6.00
N GLU A 146 1.84 0.41 6.32
CA GLU A 146 3.28 0.24 6.55
C GLU A 146 4.14 0.76 5.38
N ARG A 147 3.65 0.57 4.14
CA ARG A 147 4.37 0.91 2.91
C ARG A 147 3.93 2.21 2.25
N ARG A 148 2.96 2.93 2.84
CA ARG A 148 2.34 4.14 2.27
C ARG A 148 1.77 3.94 0.87
N GLU A 149 1.09 2.81 0.66
CA GLU A 149 0.49 2.42 -0.62
C GLU A 149 -1.04 2.59 -0.63
N ILE A 150 -1.68 2.59 0.55
CA ILE A 150 -3.14 2.71 0.68
C ILE A 150 -3.55 4.18 0.68
N CYS A 151 -2.93 4.99 1.54
CA CYS A 151 -3.21 6.41 1.72
C CYS A 151 -2.07 7.26 1.13
N PRO A 152 -1.94 7.38 -0.19
CA PRO A 152 -0.94 8.24 -0.78
C PRO A 152 -1.29 9.69 -0.43
N GLY A 153 -0.47 10.33 0.39
CA GLY A 153 -0.61 11.75 0.67
C GLY A 153 -0.66 12.16 2.14
N ALA A 154 -0.03 11.40 3.04
CA ALA A 154 0.19 11.86 4.43
C ALA A 154 0.85 13.25 4.52
N THR A 155 1.55 13.67 3.45
CA THR A 155 2.17 14.99 3.30
C THR A 155 1.35 15.97 2.46
N VAL A 156 0.19 15.55 1.95
CA VAL A 156 -0.72 16.45 1.21
C VAL A 156 -1.49 17.30 2.23
N PRO A 157 -1.61 18.63 2.03
CA PRO A 157 -2.44 19.48 2.88
C PRO A 157 -3.83 18.88 3.12
N TYR A 158 -4.39 19.08 4.31
CA TYR A 158 -5.66 18.47 4.71
C TYR A 158 -6.80 18.74 3.70
N GLU A 159 -6.82 19.92 3.10
CA GLU A 159 -7.80 20.32 2.09
C GLU A 159 -7.73 19.50 0.80
N GLN A 160 -6.62 18.79 0.58
CA GLN A 160 -6.38 17.93 -0.59
C GLN A 160 -6.51 16.44 -0.25
N LYS A 161 -6.76 16.09 1.02
CA LYS A 161 -7.00 14.69 1.39
C LYS A 161 -8.30 14.19 0.75
N THR A 162 -8.21 13.09 0.06
CA THR A 162 -9.35 12.46 -0.62
C THR A 162 -10.18 11.56 0.30
N MET A 163 -9.69 11.28 1.51
CA MET A 163 -10.36 10.44 2.50
C MET A 163 -10.24 11.04 3.90
N ALA A 164 -11.35 11.04 4.64
CA ALA A 164 -11.40 11.40 6.05
C ALA A 164 -11.17 10.14 6.91
N VAL A 165 -9.94 9.64 6.95
CA VAL A 165 -9.54 8.47 7.74
C VAL A 165 -8.30 8.79 8.57
N ASP A 166 -8.18 8.10 9.70
CA ASP A 166 -6.93 8.09 10.46
C ASP A 166 -5.92 7.17 9.78
N GLU A 167 -4.66 7.57 9.74
CA GLU A 167 -3.58 6.80 9.12
C GLU A 167 -2.44 6.60 10.11
N ILE A 168 -1.97 5.36 10.23
CA ILE A 168 -0.71 5.04 10.89
C ILE A 168 0.19 4.36 9.87
N SER A 169 1.29 5.03 9.52
CA SER A 169 2.24 4.56 8.51
C SER A 169 3.68 4.48 9.02
N GLY A 170 4.49 3.66 8.34
CA GLY A 170 5.92 3.53 8.65
C GLY A 170 6.25 2.76 9.93
N LEU A 171 5.28 2.09 10.55
CA LEU A 171 5.46 1.21 11.70
C LEU A 171 5.13 -0.24 11.33
N PRO A 172 5.74 -1.23 12.01
CA PRO A 172 5.30 -2.62 11.91
C PRO A 172 3.80 -2.74 12.24
N LYS A 173 3.05 -3.51 11.46
CA LYS A 173 1.58 -3.57 11.55
C LYS A 173 1.07 -3.92 12.94
N ALA A 174 1.66 -4.91 13.62
CA ALA A 174 1.26 -5.29 14.97
C ALA A 174 1.33 -4.10 15.96
N MET A 175 2.40 -3.31 15.89
CA MET A 175 2.56 -2.11 16.72
C MET A 175 1.55 -1.03 16.33
N ALA A 176 1.34 -0.80 15.04
CA ALA A 176 0.40 0.19 14.53
C ALA A 176 -1.05 -0.14 14.94
N VAL A 177 -1.46 -1.41 14.85
CA VAL A 177 -2.77 -1.88 15.33
C VAL A 177 -2.97 -1.59 16.81
N GLN A 178 -1.99 -1.95 17.67
CA GLN A 178 -2.07 -1.67 19.10
C GLN A 178 -2.15 -0.16 19.40
N MET A 179 -1.40 0.65 18.65
CA MET A 179 -1.46 2.11 18.76
C MET A 179 -2.85 2.63 18.37
N ALA A 180 -3.40 2.19 17.24
CA ALA A 180 -4.74 2.58 16.78
C ALA A 180 -5.81 2.29 17.84
N LEU A 181 -5.78 1.09 18.42
CA LEU A 181 -6.75 0.67 19.43
C LEU A 181 -6.68 1.51 20.70
N ARG A 182 -5.48 1.91 21.11
CA ARG A 182 -5.28 2.69 22.34
C ARG A 182 -5.60 4.17 22.18
N THR A 183 -5.46 4.73 20.99
CA THR A 183 -5.46 6.19 20.80
C THR A 183 -6.57 6.69 19.90
N LEU A 184 -7.06 5.89 18.94
CA LEU A 184 -7.99 6.33 17.90
C LEU A 184 -9.40 5.73 18.06
N SER A 185 -9.55 4.64 18.83
CA SER A 185 -10.84 3.94 19.04
C SER A 185 -11.59 3.65 17.72
N PRO A 186 -10.94 3.04 16.71
CA PRO A 186 -11.53 2.87 15.40
C PRO A 186 -12.68 1.84 15.43
N GLN A 187 -13.73 2.07 14.62
CA GLN A 187 -14.75 1.05 14.31
C GLN A 187 -14.23 0.06 13.27
N PHE A 188 -13.35 0.51 12.38
CA PHE A 188 -12.74 -0.31 11.33
C PHE A 188 -11.24 -0.10 11.28
N ILE A 189 -10.49 -1.20 11.24
CA ILE A 189 -9.06 -1.21 10.97
C ILE A 189 -8.83 -1.87 9.62
N LEU A 190 -8.24 -1.12 8.70
CA LEU A 190 -7.90 -1.59 7.36
C LEU A 190 -6.39 -1.75 7.24
N LEU A 191 -5.94 -2.88 6.70
CA LEU A 191 -4.52 -3.13 6.48
C LEU A 191 -4.27 -3.86 5.16
N ASP A 192 -3.19 -3.49 4.50
CA ASP A 192 -2.71 -4.22 3.33
C ASP A 192 -1.87 -5.41 3.78
N GLU A 193 -2.15 -6.55 3.18
CA GLU A 193 -1.48 -7.84 3.37
C GLU A 193 -1.49 -8.36 4.82
N LEU A 194 -2.29 -9.39 5.06
CA LEU A 194 -2.28 -10.14 6.30
C LEU A 194 -0.95 -10.89 6.43
N GLY A 195 -0.15 -10.51 7.39
CA GLY A 195 1.19 -11.05 7.61
C GLY A 195 1.25 -12.27 8.52
N GLY A 196 2.28 -12.35 9.34
CA GLY A 196 2.53 -13.49 10.21
C GLY A 196 1.69 -13.52 11.49
N THR A 197 1.95 -14.54 12.32
CA THR A 197 1.24 -14.83 13.55
C THR A 197 1.18 -13.67 14.55
N GLU A 198 2.23 -12.84 14.63
CA GLU A 198 2.24 -11.68 15.52
C GLU A 198 1.21 -10.63 15.12
N GLU A 199 1.03 -10.41 13.82
CA GLU A 199 -0.01 -9.51 13.31
C GLU A 199 -1.40 -10.05 13.60
N VAL A 200 -1.63 -11.34 13.37
CA VAL A 200 -2.91 -11.99 13.66
C VAL A 200 -3.30 -11.78 15.13
N ARG A 201 -2.37 -12.00 16.06
CA ARG A 201 -2.62 -11.77 17.50
C ARG A 201 -2.95 -10.32 17.85
N ALA A 202 -2.29 -9.35 17.20
CA ALA A 202 -2.62 -7.94 17.39
C ALA A 202 -4.03 -7.61 16.86
N LEU A 203 -4.42 -8.22 15.74
CA LEU A 203 -5.75 -8.06 15.16
C LEU A 203 -6.84 -8.71 16.02
N GLU A 204 -6.57 -9.87 16.64
CA GLU A 204 -7.47 -10.51 17.61
C GLU A 204 -7.81 -9.55 18.77
N GLN A 205 -6.81 -8.86 19.31
CA GLN A 205 -7.04 -7.85 20.35
C GLN A 205 -7.95 -6.71 19.84
N GLY A 206 -7.80 -6.31 18.59
CA GLY A 206 -8.65 -5.31 17.94
C GLY A 206 -10.11 -5.73 17.93
N MET A 207 -10.38 -6.97 17.56
CA MET A 207 -11.72 -7.52 17.52
C MET A 207 -12.38 -7.62 18.89
N PHE A 208 -11.64 -8.09 19.90
CA PHE A 208 -12.12 -8.09 21.29
C PHE A 208 -12.44 -6.69 21.80
N SER A 209 -11.81 -5.66 21.21
CA SER A 209 -12.11 -4.24 21.47
C SER A 209 -13.31 -3.72 20.64
N GLY A 210 -13.90 -4.55 19.78
CA GLY A 210 -15.09 -4.22 18.97
C GLY A 210 -14.78 -3.60 17.61
N ALA A 211 -13.51 -3.50 17.20
CA ALA A 211 -13.14 -3.03 15.86
C ALA A 211 -13.29 -4.14 14.81
N ALA A 212 -13.87 -3.83 13.67
CA ALA A 212 -13.91 -4.74 12.51
C ALA A 212 -12.60 -4.65 11.73
N ILE A 213 -12.08 -5.80 11.29
CA ILE A 213 -10.81 -5.89 10.56
C ILE A 213 -11.08 -6.13 9.08
N ILE A 214 -10.49 -5.31 8.21
CA ILE A 214 -10.50 -5.53 6.77
C ILE A 214 -9.04 -5.64 6.29
N ALA A 215 -8.67 -6.83 5.81
CA ALA A 215 -7.31 -7.12 5.42
C ALA A 215 -7.24 -7.67 3.99
N THR A 216 -6.07 -7.59 3.36
CA THR A 216 -5.83 -8.26 2.08
C THR A 216 -4.97 -9.52 2.26
N LEU A 217 -5.09 -10.45 1.34
CA LEU A 217 -4.28 -11.67 1.29
C LEU A 217 -3.90 -11.99 -0.16
N HIS A 218 -2.65 -12.35 -0.38
CA HIS A 218 -2.18 -12.85 -1.66
C HIS A 218 -2.52 -14.32 -1.82
N ALA A 219 -3.51 -14.64 -2.67
CA ALA A 219 -3.84 -15.98 -3.13
C ALA A 219 -4.61 -15.91 -4.46
N SER A 220 -4.50 -16.94 -5.28
CA SER A 220 -5.19 -17.05 -6.57
C SER A 220 -6.58 -17.68 -6.46
N SER A 221 -6.85 -18.39 -5.37
CA SER A 221 -8.09 -19.14 -5.14
C SER A 221 -8.46 -19.21 -3.67
N TRP A 222 -9.69 -19.69 -3.41
CA TRP A 222 -10.17 -19.97 -2.06
C TRP A 222 -9.33 -21.05 -1.37
N GLU A 223 -8.99 -22.11 -2.10
CA GLU A 223 -8.26 -23.26 -1.61
C GLU A 223 -6.88 -22.84 -1.14
N GLU A 224 -6.17 -22.07 -1.96
CA GLU A 224 -4.86 -21.52 -1.62
C GLU A 224 -4.95 -20.62 -0.38
N ALA A 225 -5.93 -19.71 -0.34
CA ALA A 225 -6.11 -18.80 0.78
C ALA A 225 -6.36 -19.54 2.08
N PHE A 226 -7.28 -20.52 2.07
CA PHE A 226 -7.67 -21.27 3.28
C PHE A 226 -6.63 -22.28 3.77
N CYS A 227 -5.64 -22.64 2.93
CA CYS A 227 -4.51 -23.43 3.37
C CYS A 227 -3.45 -22.64 4.13
N ARG A 228 -3.52 -21.30 4.13
CA ARG A 228 -2.53 -20.47 4.80
C ARG A 228 -2.70 -20.51 6.32
N PRO A 229 -1.64 -20.82 7.10
CA PRO A 229 -1.72 -20.97 8.56
C PRO A 229 -2.27 -19.72 9.27
N GLN A 230 -1.82 -18.53 8.86
CA GLN A 230 -2.29 -17.26 9.44
C GLN A 230 -3.79 -17.05 9.23
N LEU A 231 -4.36 -17.52 8.12
CA LEU A 231 -5.80 -17.42 7.90
C LEU A 231 -6.59 -18.43 8.73
N GLN A 232 -6.04 -19.62 8.96
CA GLN A 232 -6.65 -20.62 9.83
C GLN A 232 -6.74 -20.10 11.28
N GLU A 233 -5.66 -19.47 11.76
CA GLU A 233 -5.60 -18.84 13.09
C GLU A 233 -6.63 -17.70 13.17
N PHE A 234 -6.67 -16.81 12.17
CA PHE A 234 -7.61 -15.68 12.10
C PHE A 234 -9.10 -16.12 12.01
N ARG A 235 -9.38 -17.27 11.40
CA ARG A 235 -10.72 -17.88 11.40
C ARG A 235 -11.08 -18.51 12.75
N ALA A 236 -10.14 -19.18 13.39
CA ALA A 236 -10.37 -19.90 14.64
C ALA A 236 -10.84 -18.97 15.77
N CYS A 237 -10.42 -17.73 15.78
CA CYS A 237 -10.84 -16.72 16.77
C CYS A 237 -12.16 -16.01 16.39
N GLY A 238 -12.87 -16.44 15.33
CA GLY A 238 -14.10 -15.79 14.86
C GLY A 238 -13.89 -14.40 14.24
N ALA A 239 -12.65 -14.07 13.88
CA ALA A 239 -12.23 -12.80 13.35
C ALA A 239 -12.72 -12.54 11.94
N LEU A 240 -13.05 -13.59 11.19
CA LEU A 240 -13.37 -13.51 9.78
C LEU A 240 -14.81 -13.94 9.54
N GLN A 241 -15.63 -12.99 9.11
CA GLN A 241 -17.04 -13.23 8.78
C GLN A 241 -17.26 -13.39 7.29
N ALA A 242 -16.46 -12.74 6.47
CA ALA A 242 -16.60 -12.82 5.02
C ALA A 242 -15.26 -12.74 4.32
N ALA A 243 -15.22 -13.28 3.12
CA ALA A 243 -14.09 -13.18 2.23
C ALA A 243 -14.54 -12.80 0.81
N VAL A 244 -13.73 -12.00 0.14
CA VAL A 244 -13.96 -11.47 -1.21
C VAL A 244 -12.83 -11.92 -2.10
N LEU A 245 -13.14 -12.64 -3.17
CA LEU A 245 -12.15 -13.05 -4.17
C LEU A 245 -12.19 -12.10 -5.37
N LEU A 246 -11.04 -11.59 -5.79
CA LEU A 246 -10.90 -10.78 -6.99
C LEU A 246 -10.60 -11.64 -8.22
N ARG A 247 -10.95 -11.15 -9.43
CA ARG A 247 -10.79 -11.87 -10.71
C ARG A 247 -9.35 -12.02 -11.20
N GLY A 248 -8.37 -11.45 -10.48
CA GLY A 248 -6.98 -11.50 -10.89
C GLY A 248 -6.51 -10.24 -11.66
N ARG A 249 -5.29 -10.32 -12.19
CA ARG A 249 -4.60 -9.19 -12.81
C ARG A 249 -5.19 -8.72 -14.14
N ASP A 250 -5.87 -9.58 -14.85
CA ASP A 250 -6.47 -9.24 -16.15
C ASP A 250 -7.74 -8.37 -15.99
N HIS A 251 -8.36 -8.44 -14.80
CA HIS A 251 -9.54 -7.67 -14.43
C HIS A 251 -9.36 -6.99 -13.07
N PRO A 252 -8.40 -6.06 -12.92
CA PRO A 252 -8.02 -5.52 -11.62
C PRO A 252 -9.19 -4.76 -10.98
N GLY A 253 -9.44 -5.08 -9.71
CA GLY A 253 -10.50 -4.48 -8.92
C GLY A 253 -11.88 -5.08 -9.11
N GLN A 254 -12.05 -6.04 -10.01
CA GLN A 254 -13.32 -6.74 -10.15
C GLN A 254 -13.44 -7.87 -9.14
N VAL A 255 -14.56 -7.87 -8.42
CA VAL A 255 -14.94 -8.95 -7.51
C VAL A 255 -15.42 -10.15 -8.32
N ALA A 256 -14.85 -11.32 -8.04
CA ALA A 256 -15.28 -12.59 -8.62
C ALA A 256 -16.40 -13.21 -7.81
N ALA A 257 -16.26 -13.20 -6.48
CA ALA A 257 -17.25 -13.77 -5.55
C ALA A 257 -17.09 -13.20 -4.14
N VAL A 258 -18.18 -13.17 -3.39
CA VAL A 258 -18.23 -12.90 -1.95
C VAL A 258 -18.68 -14.18 -1.26
N ARG A 259 -18.01 -14.58 -0.18
CA ARG A 259 -18.36 -15.75 0.62
C ARG A 259 -18.51 -15.34 2.08
N ILE A 260 -19.64 -15.64 2.67
CA ILE A 260 -19.85 -15.58 4.12
C ILE A 260 -19.28 -16.87 4.73
N LEU A 261 -18.60 -16.76 5.87
CA LEU A 261 -17.79 -17.82 6.48
C LEU A 261 -18.37 -18.28 7.80
#